data_04986e5e8b6308b8b0b244bab761b68d
#
_entry.id   04986e5e8b6308b8b0b244bab761b68d
#
_cell.length_a   1.000
_cell.length_b   1.000
_cell.length_c   1.000
_cell.angle_alpha   90.00
_cell.angle_beta   90.00
_cell.angle_gamma   90.00
#
_symmetry.space_group_name_H-M   'P 1'
#
loop_
_entity.id
_entity.type
_entity.pdbx_description
1 polymer ?
#
loop_
_entity_poly.entity_id
_entity_poly.type
_entity_poly.pdbx_seq_one_letter_code
_entity_poly.pdbx_strand_id
1 'polypeptide(L)'
;MLAKKINILIVIITSLIFTSGCLKEIDSSAELTVILSLPENIDQEIDLSSINIKLQDKGSSYSKTVNPDRNGVATFQVLPGKYDIIASSYDEASRIAINGACSEFLLSEKGIVSDGGEFVTPEITIHLEVAIPSPLVIREIYYHGSSTLNGANYTNDRYIEIYNNTGPEGKSVYLDSLCIGTIAPPNSTTASNPWEGEDTIAIFQMFWMFPGNGTDHPLAPGESCVVALQAAVDHSARATSGLHLERAHFGCYDDILTKHEIAAGVPRMVCYMGGQGSAWGVSVHSPAFVLFKPEMGVTAYR
;
A
#
# COMPACT_ATOMS: atom_id res chain seq x y z
N MET A 1 -39.52 -3.73 -71.29
CA MET A 1 -38.26 -3.38 -70.67
C MET A 1 -38.35 -2.17 -69.69
N LEU A 2 -39.18 -1.17 -70.03
CA LEU A 2 -39.34 0.06 -69.24
C LEU A 2 -39.98 -0.19 -67.83
N ALA A 3 -41.01 -1.01 -67.72
CA ALA A 3 -41.73 -1.30 -66.47
C ALA A 3 -40.85 -2.01 -65.41
N LYS A 4 -39.92 -2.87 -65.85
CA LYS A 4 -38.99 -3.55 -64.95
C LYS A 4 -37.96 -2.61 -64.37
N LYS A 5 -37.54 -1.56 -65.10
CA LYS A 5 -36.61 -0.53 -64.61
C LYS A 5 -37.26 0.44 -63.61
N ILE A 6 -38.57 0.73 -63.81
CA ILE A 6 -39.33 1.60 -62.90
C ILE A 6 -39.54 0.91 -61.52
N ASN A 7 -39.86 -0.38 -61.50
CA ASN A 7 -40.03 -1.14 -60.28
C ASN A 7 -38.72 -1.24 -59.47
N ILE A 8 -37.56 -1.40 -60.08
CA ILE A 8 -36.25 -1.42 -59.41
C ILE A 8 -35.95 -0.05 -58.87
N LEU A 9 -36.26 1.03 -59.56
CA LEU A 9 -36.03 2.39 -59.07
C LEU A 9 -36.91 2.73 -57.83
N ILE A 10 -38.18 2.30 -57.84
CA ILE A 10 -39.08 2.49 -56.65
C ILE A 10 -38.62 1.68 -55.48
N VAL A 11 -38.11 0.45 -55.61
CA VAL A 11 -37.58 -0.37 -54.54
C VAL A 11 -36.32 0.26 -53.95
N ILE A 12 -35.42 0.85 -54.76
CA ILE A 12 -34.23 1.53 -54.29
C ILE A 12 -34.59 2.81 -53.51
N ILE A 13 -35.57 3.59 -54.00
CA ILE A 13 -36.02 4.82 -53.31
C ILE A 13 -36.73 4.49 -52.00
N THR A 14 -37.55 3.46 -51.92
CA THR A 14 -38.17 3.01 -50.67
C THR A 14 -37.13 2.44 -49.68
N SER A 15 -36.11 1.74 -50.16
CA SER A 15 -35.00 1.25 -49.33
C SER A 15 -34.17 2.40 -48.71
N LEU A 16 -33.94 3.49 -49.45
CA LEU A 16 -33.23 4.67 -48.95
C LEU A 16 -34.05 5.49 -47.95
N ILE A 17 -35.38 5.45 -48.00
CA ILE A 17 -36.24 6.16 -47.05
C ILE A 17 -36.28 5.43 -45.67
N PHE A 18 -36.10 4.11 -45.66
CA PHE A 18 -36.04 3.33 -44.39
C PHE A 18 -34.69 3.38 -43.69
N THR A 19 -33.62 3.87 -44.32
CA THR A 19 -32.30 4.02 -43.68
C THR A 19 -32.09 5.41 -43.04
N SER A 20 -33.00 6.36 -43.28
CA SER A 20 -33.07 7.59 -42.49
C SER A 20 -33.88 7.39 -41.20
N GLY A 21 -33.62 6.29 -40.48
CA GLY A 21 -34.01 6.18 -39.10
C GLY A 21 -33.32 7.32 -38.38
N CYS A 22 -34.09 8.23 -37.80
CA CYS A 22 -33.64 9.27 -36.89
C CYS A 22 -32.65 8.65 -35.91
N LEU A 23 -31.36 8.82 -36.14
CA LEU A 23 -30.44 9.01 -35.07
C LEU A 23 -30.89 10.31 -34.39
N LYS A 24 -31.82 10.17 -33.46
CA LYS A 24 -32.05 11.21 -32.46
C LYS A 24 -30.67 11.34 -31.78
N GLU A 25 -29.94 12.38 -32.13
CA GLU A 25 -28.81 12.78 -31.32
C GLU A 25 -29.38 12.89 -29.90
N ILE A 26 -28.97 11.96 -29.05
CA ILE A 26 -29.24 12.05 -27.61
C ILE A 26 -28.29 13.14 -27.14
N ASP A 27 -28.75 14.37 -27.27
CA ASP A 27 -28.03 15.58 -26.83
C ASP A 27 -28.21 15.76 -25.31
N SER A 28 -28.18 14.65 -24.56
CA SER A 28 -28.37 14.61 -23.13
C SER A 28 -27.07 14.31 -22.41
N SER A 29 -26.06 15.16 -22.60
CA SER A 29 -24.91 15.13 -21.71
C SER A 29 -25.26 15.75 -20.37
N ALA A 30 -24.90 15.10 -19.29
CA ALA A 30 -24.94 15.64 -17.95
C ALA A 30 -23.60 16.28 -17.60
N GLU A 31 -23.62 17.41 -16.92
CA GLU A 31 -22.45 18.02 -16.33
C GLU A 31 -22.25 17.46 -14.93
N LEU A 32 -21.03 17.00 -14.63
CA LEU A 32 -20.63 16.50 -13.32
C LEU A 32 -19.44 17.32 -12.82
N THR A 33 -19.57 17.93 -11.66
CA THR A 33 -18.48 18.61 -10.97
C THR A 33 -17.84 17.67 -9.96
N VAL A 34 -16.52 17.59 -9.97
CA VAL A 34 -15.72 16.83 -9.01
C VAL A 34 -14.83 17.79 -8.25
N ILE A 35 -14.90 17.75 -6.93
CA ILE A 35 -14.10 18.56 -6.03
C ILE A 35 -13.14 17.65 -5.25
N LEU A 36 -11.85 17.95 -5.27
CA LEU A 36 -10.83 17.27 -4.49
C LEU A 36 -10.67 17.96 -3.13
N SER A 37 -10.67 17.17 -2.06
CA SER A 37 -10.47 17.63 -0.69
C SER A 37 -9.24 16.96 -0.10
N LEU A 38 -8.26 17.75 0.35
CA LEU A 38 -7.09 17.25 1.08
C LEU A 38 -7.44 16.95 2.54
N PRO A 39 -6.71 16.02 3.19
CA PRO A 39 -6.79 15.82 4.64
C PRO A 39 -6.37 17.07 5.41
N GLU A 40 -6.94 17.29 6.60
CA GLU A 40 -6.71 18.49 7.41
C GLU A 40 -5.27 18.63 7.95
N ASN A 41 -4.52 17.54 8.07
CA ASN A 41 -3.22 17.47 8.75
C ASN A 41 -2.04 17.26 7.79
N ILE A 42 -2.04 17.91 6.63
CA ILE A 42 -0.92 17.84 5.69
C ILE A 42 -0.13 19.14 5.73
N ASP A 43 1.11 19.06 6.21
CA ASP A 43 2.06 20.19 6.25
C ASP A 43 2.71 20.49 4.88
N GLN A 44 2.43 19.66 3.86
CA GLN A 44 3.04 19.76 2.55
C GLN A 44 2.10 20.42 1.54
N GLU A 45 2.63 21.39 0.79
CA GLU A 45 1.90 22.00 -0.33
C GLU A 45 1.75 20.97 -1.47
N ILE A 46 0.51 20.67 -1.83
CA ILE A 46 0.16 19.74 -2.89
C ILE A 46 -0.47 20.53 -4.04
N ASP A 47 0.09 20.41 -5.22
CA ASP A 47 -0.50 20.95 -6.45
C ASP A 47 -1.65 20.05 -6.92
N LEU A 48 -2.88 20.42 -6.57
CA LEU A 48 -4.08 19.68 -6.97
C LEU A 48 -4.23 19.57 -8.48
N SER A 49 -3.71 20.53 -9.26
CA SER A 49 -3.79 20.51 -10.72
C SER A 49 -2.95 19.39 -11.37
N SER A 50 -2.04 18.77 -10.62
CA SER A 50 -1.25 17.62 -11.07
C SER A 50 -1.96 16.28 -10.94
N ILE A 51 -3.11 16.24 -10.25
CA ILE A 51 -3.85 15.01 -9.98
C ILE A 51 -4.67 14.60 -11.21
N ASN A 52 -4.62 13.33 -11.58
CA ASN A 52 -5.46 12.78 -12.65
C ASN A 52 -6.78 12.30 -12.06
N ILE A 53 -7.90 12.85 -12.53
CA ILE A 53 -9.24 12.39 -12.17
C ILE A 53 -9.79 11.57 -13.34
N LYS A 54 -9.93 10.26 -13.13
CA LYS A 54 -10.46 9.32 -14.12
C LYS A 54 -11.88 8.93 -13.77
N LEU A 55 -12.82 9.26 -14.64
CA LEU A 55 -14.19 8.77 -14.63
C LEU A 55 -14.27 7.51 -15.49
N GLN A 56 -14.91 6.45 -15.00
CA GLN A 56 -15.08 5.17 -15.70
C GLN A 56 -16.53 4.72 -15.67
N ASP A 57 -17.11 4.47 -16.83
CA ASP A 57 -18.45 3.89 -16.96
C ASP A 57 -18.45 2.41 -16.59
N LYS A 58 -19.40 2.00 -15.76
CA LYS A 58 -19.56 0.60 -15.30
C LYS A 58 -20.24 -0.28 -16.36
N GLY A 59 -20.97 0.32 -17.29
CA GLY A 59 -21.71 -0.40 -18.35
C GLY A 59 -20.94 -0.59 -19.65
N SER A 60 -19.80 0.11 -19.79
CA SER A 60 -19.00 0.09 -21.02
C SER A 60 -17.51 0.22 -20.74
N SER A 61 -16.69 0.19 -21.80
CA SER A 61 -15.25 0.47 -21.72
C SER A 61 -14.92 1.99 -21.72
N TYR A 62 -15.94 2.85 -21.70
CA TYR A 62 -15.72 4.30 -21.74
C TYR A 62 -15.06 4.79 -20.46
N SER A 63 -14.00 5.58 -20.64
CA SER A 63 -13.39 6.32 -19.55
C SER A 63 -12.90 7.68 -20.03
N LYS A 64 -12.92 8.68 -19.14
CA LYS A 64 -12.45 10.04 -19.43
C LYS A 64 -11.57 10.49 -18.27
N THR A 65 -10.40 11.04 -18.59
CA THR A 65 -9.47 11.61 -17.59
C THR A 65 -9.39 13.10 -17.79
N VAL A 66 -9.46 13.85 -16.68
CA VAL A 66 -9.36 15.32 -16.62
C VAL A 66 -8.46 15.68 -15.44
N ASN A 67 -7.65 16.71 -15.58
CA ASN A 67 -6.96 17.33 -14.47
C ASN A 67 -7.81 18.45 -13.88
N PRO A 68 -7.91 18.60 -12.57
CA PRO A 68 -8.62 19.70 -11.94
C PRO A 68 -7.89 21.03 -12.12
N ASP A 69 -8.55 22.10 -11.78
CA ASP A 69 -7.90 23.40 -11.61
C ASP A 69 -7.08 23.45 -10.31
N ARG A 70 -6.43 24.58 -10.03
CA ARG A 70 -5.62 24.79 -8.82
C ARG A 70 -6.41 24.68 -7.51
N ASN A 71 -7.74 24.85 -7.58
CA ASN A 71 -8.63 24.71 -6.44
C ASN A 71 -9.11 23.25 -6.26
N GLY A 72 -8.66 22.34 -7.10
CA GLY A 72 -9.06 20.93 -7.07
C GLY A 72 -10.41 20.65 -7.74
N VAL A 73 -10.93 21.56 -8.58
CA VAL A 73 -12.23 21.41 -9.24
C VAL A 73 -12.07 20.94 -10.68
N ALA A 74 -12.79 19.90 -11.05
CA ALA A 74 -12.87 19.39 -12.42
C ALA A 74 -14.32 19.21 -12.87
N THR A 75 -14.57 19.44 -14.18
CA THR A 75 -15.90 19.28 -14.77
C THR A 75 -15.88 18.23 -15.87
N PHE A 76 -16.83 17.33 -15.83
CA PHE A 76 -17.05 16.28 -16.84
C PHE A 76 -18.38 16.54 -17.55
N GLN A 77 -18.33 16.46 -18.90
CA GLN A 77 -19.51 16.37 -19.74
C GLN A 77 -19.62 14.92 -20.21
N VAL A 78 -20.61 14.18 -19.73
CA VAL A 78 -20.76 12.74 -19.96
C VAL A 78 -22.23 12.36 -20.09
N LEU A 79 -22.50 11.21 -20.69
CA LEU A 79 -23.86 10.68 -20.78
C LEU A 79 -24.36 10.22 -19.40
N PRO A 80 -25.68 10.22 -19.15
CA PRO A 80 -26.24 9.56 -17.98
C PRO A 80 -25.80 8.10 -17.90
N GLY A 81 -25.41 7.64 -16.70
CA GLY A 81 -24.88 6.29 -16.54
C GLY A 81 -24.40 6.01 -15.11
N LYS A 82 -23.92 4.79 -14.87
CA LYS A 82 -23.33 4.38 -13.61
C LYS A 82 -21.81 4.46 -13.71
N TYR A 83 -21.20 5.21 -12.79
CA TYR A 83 -19.78 5.56 -12.88
C TYR A 83 -19.01 5.25 -11.60
N ASP A 84 -17.70 5.03 -11.77
CA ASP A 84 -16.67 5.16 -10.74
C ASP A 84 -15.79 6.38 -11.06
N ILE A 85 -15.29 7.06 -10.03
CA ILE A 85 -14.25 8.08 -10.14
C ILE A 85 -13.06 7.68 -9.31
N ILE A 86 -11.87 7.84 -9.88
CA ILE A 86 -10.60 7.64 -9.21
C ILE A 86 -9.75 8.90 -9.43
N ALA A 87 -9.33 9.52 -8.35
CA ALA A 87 -8.32 10.57 -8.37
C ALA A 87 -6.98 9.97 -7.95
N SER A 88 -5.92 10.19 -8.73
CA SER A 88 -4.61 9.66 -8.41
C SER A 88 -3.47 10.52 -8.94
N SER A 89 -2.39 10.59 -8.18
CA SER A 89 -1.12 11.17 -8.58
C SER A 89 0.03 10.44 -7.89
N TYR A 90 1.18 10.40 -8.54
CA TYR A 90 2.42 9.91 -7.96
C TYR A 90 3.56 10.80 -8.42
N ASP A 91 4.26 11.41 -7.47
CA ASP A 91 5.47 12.17 -7.72
C ASP A 91 6.70 11.29 -7.47
N GLU A 92 7.47 11.01 -8.52
CA GLU A 92 8.67 10.17 -8.43
C GLU A 92 9.78 10.80 -7.58
N ALA A 93 9.88 12.13 -7.55
CA ALA A 93 10.94 12.82 -6.82
C ALA A 93 10.72 12.77 -5.31
N SER A 94 9.51 13.11 -4.85
CA SER A 94 9.11 13.04 -3.45
C SER A 94 8.60 11.67 -3.05
N ARG A 95 8.24 10.83 -4.02
CA ARG A 95 7.61 9.51 -3.86
C ARG A 95 6.26 9.56 -3.14
N ILE A 96 5.62 10.71 -3.17
CA ILE A 96 4.31 10.90 -2.59
C ILE A 96 3.26 10.32 -3.54
N ALA A 97 2.39 9.48 -3.00
CA ALA A 97 1.22 8.97 -3.69
C ALA A 97 -0.04 9.62 -3.13
N ILE A 98 -0.91 10.06 -4.02
CA ILE A 98 -2.19 10.68 -3.67
C ILE A 98 -3.27 9.84 -4.34
N ASN A 99 -4.27 9.41 -3.56
CA ASN A 99 -5.36 8.61 -4.05
C ASN A 99 -6.68 9.06 -3.43
N GLY A 100 -7.76 8.88 -4.18
CA GLY A 100 -9.12 9.06 -3.71
C GLY A 100 -10.09 8.42 -4.69
N ALA A 101 -11.25 8.00 -4.23
CA ALA A 101 -12.24 7.37 -5.09
C ALA A 101 -13.66 7.64 -4.61
N CYS A 102 -14.59 7.62 -5.57
CA CYS A 102 -16.02 7.51 -5.34
C CYS A 102 -16.56 6.41 -6.27
N SER A 103 -17.11 5.37 -5.68
CA SER A 103 -17.55 4.18 -6.41
C SER A 103 -19.06 4.16 -6.58
N GLU A 104 -19.51 3.65 -7.74
CA GLU A 104 -20.88 3.24 -8.01
C GLU A 104 -21.96 4.31 -7.85
N PHE A 105 -21.72 5.55 -8.28
CA PHE A 105 -22.78 6.55 -8.33
C PHE A 105 -23.55 6.52 -9.66
N LEU A 106 -24.83 6.87 -9.60
CA LEU A 106 -25.69 6.97 -10.77
C LEU A 106 -25.89 8.43 -11.16
N LEU A 107 -25.39 8.83 -12.33
CA LEU A 107 -25.60 10.15 -12.89
C LEU A 107 -26.77 10.12 -13.88
N SER A 108 -27.69 11.05 -13.72
CA SER A 108 -28.81 11.31 -14.66
C SER A 108 -28.70 12.71 -15.26
N GLU A 109 -29.54 13.02 -16.23
CA GLU A 109 -29.67 14.40 -16.78
C GLU A 109 -30.05 15.45 -15.70
N LYS A 110 -30.67 15.02 -14.60
CA LYS A 110 -31.17 15.89 -13.52
C LYS A 110 -30.20 15.99 -12.34
N GLY A 111 -29.11 15.26 -12.36
CA GLY A 111 -28.13 15.18 -11.27
C GLY A 111 -27.83 13.77 -10.83
N ILE A 112 -27.16 13.63 -9.70
CA ILE A 112 -26.84 12.33 -9.09
C ILE A 112 -28.07 11.77 -8.39
N VAL A 113 -28.32 10.48 -8.55
CA VAL A 113 -29.43 9.77 -7.89
C VAL A 113 -28.89 9.26 -6.54
N SER A 114 -29.47 9.74 -5.44
CA SER A 114 -29.16 9.27 -4.08
C SER A 114 -29.75 7.87 -3.82
N ASP A 115 -29.32 7.22 -2.75
CA ASP A 115 -29.84 5.89 -2.33
C ASP A 115 -31.38 5.91 -2.09
N GLY A 116 -31.95 7.06 -1.80
CA GLY A 116 -33.40 7.25 -1.67
C GLY A 116 -34.13 7.49 -3.01
N GLY A 117 -33.42 7.52 -4.14
CA GLY A 117 -33.97 7.80 -5.47
C GLY A 117 -34.22 9.28 -5.75
N GLU A 118 -33.78 10.19 -4.88
CA GLU A 118 -33.87 11.63 -5.06
C GLU A 118 -32.71 12.14 -5.92
N PHE A 119 -32.95 13.23 -6.66
CA PHE A 119 -31.90 13.88 -7.43
C PHE A 119 -31.21 14.93 -6.56
N VAL A 120 -29.89 14.82 -6.47
CA VAL A 120 -29.02 15.80 -5.80
C VAL A 120 -28.14 16.50 -6.83
N THR A 121 -27.53 17.61 -6.44
CA THR A 121 -26.61 18.36 -7.29
C THR A 121 -25.58 17.42 -7.91
N PRO A 122 -25.24 17.57 -9.21
CA PRO A 122 -24.24 16.73 -9.86
C PRO A 122 -22.81 17.14 -9.44
N GLU A 123 -22.54 17.04 -8.15
CA GLU A 123 -21.29 17.39 -7.51
C GLU A 123 -20.83 16.24 -6.61
N ILE A 124 -19.58 15.86 -6.71
CA ILE A 124 -18.95 14.83 -5.90
C ILE A 124 -17.69 15.39 -5.27
N THR A 125 -17.58 15.33 -3.95
CA THR A 125 -16.33 15.58 -3.24
C THR A 125 -15.57 14.27 -3.05
N ILE A 126 -14.33 14.23 -3.52
CA ILE A 126 -13.40 13.13 -3.30
C ILE A 126 -12.42 13.52 -2.20
N HIS A 127 -12.50 12.86 -1.08
CA HIS A 127 -11.51 12.99 -0.02
C HIS A 127 -10.24 12.24 -0.42
N LEU A 128 -9.14 12.97 -0.49
CA LEU A 128 -7.85 12.42 -0.89
C LEU A 128 -7.11 11.84 0.32
N GLU A 129 -6.48 10.70 0.09
CA GLU A 129 -5.48 10.14 0.99
C GLU A 129 -4.10 10.44 0.44
N VAL A 130 -3.19 10.92 1.29
CA VAL A 130 -1.81 11.24 0.92
C VAL A 130 -0.88 10.28 1.63
N ALA A 131 -0.24 9.42 0.86
CA ALA A 131 0.74 8.48 1.35
C ALA A 131 2.15 9.07 1.18
N ILE A 132 2.74 9.47 2.31
CA ILE A 132 4.14 9.89 2.37
C ILE A 132 4.96 8.63 2.67
N PRO A 133 5.92 8.24 1.81
CA PRO A 133 6.69 7.03 2.05
C PRO A 133 7.54 7.19 3.31
N SER A 134 7.51 6.16 4.16
CA SER A 134 8.45 6.10 5.28
C SER A 134 9.89 6.07 4.76
N PRO A 135 10.81 6.80 5.37
CA PRO A 135 12.23 6.75 5.02
C PRO A 135 12.84 5.36 5.23
N LEU A 136 12.28 4.57 6.14
CA LEU A 136 12.65 3.16 6.35
C LEU A 136 11.44 2.27 6.11
N VAL A 137 11.66 1.17 5.39
CA VAL A 137 10.64 0.14 5.14
C VAL A 137 11.22 -1.24 5.43
N ILE A 138 10.36 -2.17 5.81
CA ILE A 138 10.68 -3.60 5.79
C ILE A 138 10.52 -4.04 4.34
N ARG A 139 11.64 -4.33 3.68
CA ARG A 139 11.68 -4.72 2.27
C ARG A 139 11.39 -6.20 2.08
N GLU A 140 11.89 -7.02 2.99
CA GLU A 140 11.73 -8.47 2.95
C GLU A 140 11.56 -9.04 4.34
N ILE A 141 10.67 -10.03 4.46
CA ILE A 141 10.46 -10.83 5.66
C ILE A 141 10.55 -12.30 5.26
N TYR A 142 11.68 -12.93 5.54
CA TYR A 142 11.83 -14.37 5.38
C TYR A 142 11.52 -15.07 6.70
N TYR A 143 10.23 -15.30 6.95
CA TYR A 143 9.73 -15.76 8.26
C TYR A 143 9.47 -17.26 8.35
N HIS A 144 9.26 -17.93 7.22
CA HIS A 144 8.92 -19.36 7.20
C HIS A 144 10.12 -20.24 7.53
N GLY A 145 11.30 -19.85 7.08
CA GLY A 145 12.48 -20.69 7.08
C GLY A 145 12.47 -21.69 5.89
N SER A 146 13.31 -22.69 5.98
CA SER A 146 13.50 -23.68 4.91
C SER A 146 13.36 -25.12 5.44
N SER A 147 13.98 -26.08 4.76
CA SER A 147 14.12 -27.44 5.24
C SER A 147 15.56 -27.74 5.61
N THR A 148 15.78 -28.64 6.54
CA THR A 148 17.09 -29.26 6.73
C THR A 148 17.49 -30.03 5.47
N LEU A 149 18.75 -30.34 5.32
CA LEU A 149 19.25 -31.19 4.19
C LEU A 149 18.58 -32.56 4.13
N ASN A 150 17.98 -33.02 5.24
CA ASN A 150 17.24 -34.28 5.32
C ASN A 150 15.72 -34.11 5.17
N GLY A 151 15.24 -32.90 4.80
CA GLY A 151 13.83 -32.60 4.52
C GLY A 151 12.96 -32.28 5.74
N ALA A 152 13.52 -32.19 6.96
CA ALA A 152 12.77 -31.73 8.13
C ALA A 152 12.63 -30.20 8.12
N ASN A 153 11.61 -29.68 8.80
CA ASN A 153 11.39 -28.25 8.91
C ASN A 153 12.56 -27.54 9.64
N TYR A 154 13.05 -26.43 9.07
CA TYR A 154 14.14 -25.63 9.61
C TYR A 154 13.75 -24.16 9.64
N THR A 155 13.78 -23.56 10.82
CA THR A 155 13.29 -22.20 11.05
C THR A 155 14.34 -21.22 11.58
N ASN A 156 15.60 -21.65 11.71
CA ASN A 156 16.65 -20.83 12.29
C ASN A 156 17.23 -19.81 11.29
N ASP A 157 17.01 -20.01 9.99
CA ASP A 157 17.53 -19.20 8.87
C ASP A 157 16.66 -18.00 8.51
N ARG A 158 15.84 -17.54 9.45
CA ARG A 158 14.91 -16.43 9.25
C ARG A 158 15.57 -15.06 9.39
N TYR A 159 15.15 -14.11 8.56
CA TYR A 159 15.66 -12.74 8.58
C TYR A 159 14.61 -11.71 8.17
N ILE A 160 14.90 -10.45 8.47
CA ILE A 160 14.24 -9.27 7.95
C ILE A 160 15.27 -8.42 7.24
N GLU A 161 14.88 -7.84 6.10
CA GLU A 161 15.64 -6.79 5.42
C GLU A 161 14.95 -5.44 5.61
N ILE A 162 15.66 -4.51 6.20
CA ILE A 162 15.25 -3.11 6.35
C ILE A 162 15.97 -2.31 5.27
N TYR A 163 15.24 -1.45 4.59
CA TYR A 163 15.73 -0.70 3.45
C TYR A 163 15.54 0.80 3.63
N ASN A 164 16.58 1.58 3.33
CA ASN A 164 16.46 3.04 3.27
C ASN A 164 15.79 3.44 1.95
N ASN A 165 14.53 3.86 2.07
CA ASN A 165 13.61 4.17 0.98
C ASN A 165 13.58 5.66 0.62
N THR A 166 14.57 6.46 1.03
CA THR A 166 14.55 7.92 0.79
C THR A 166 14.84 8.32 -0.67
N GLY A 167 15.21 7.37 -1.53
CA GLY A 167 15.56 7.64 -2.93
C GLY A 167 17.00 8.13 -3.11
N PRO A 168 17.46 8.32 -4.35
CA PRO A 168 18.87 8.62 -4.66
C PRO A 168 19.39 9.96 -4.08
N GLU A 169 18.51 10.95 -4.00
CA GLU A 169 18.80 12.28 -3.45
C GLU A 169 18.50 12.40 -1.94
N GLY A 170 18.13 11.27 -1.33
CA GLY A 170 17.74 11.19 0.07
C GLY A 170 18.93 11.29 1.02
N LYS A 171 18.64 11.18 2.30
CA LYS A 171 19.64 11.20 3.37
C LYS A 171 19.80 9.84 3.99
N SER A 172 20.97 9.58 4.57
CA SER A 172 21.17 8.43 5.43
C SER A 172 20.20 8.47 6.60
N VAL A 173 19.63 7.32 6.93
CA VAL A 173 18.77 7.13 8.11
C VAL A 173 19.56 6.33 9.13
N TYR A 174 19.55 6.78 10.37
CA TYR A 174 20.26 6.08 11.46
C TYR A 174 19.35 5.03 12.09
N LEU A 175 19.88 3.81 12.18
CA LEU A 175 19.15 2.67 12.77
C LEU A 175 19.17 2.68 14.30
N ASP A 176 20.08 3.44 14.89
CA ASP A 176 20.25 3.55 16.34
C ASP A 176 18.93 3.81 17.06
N SER A 177 18.66 3.02 18.09
CA SER A 177 17.42 3.06 18.87
C SER A 177 16.13 2.74 18.10
N LEU A 178 16.22 2.34 16.83
CA LEU A 178 15.08 1.77 16.11
C LEU A 178 14.79 0.39 16.70
N CYS A 179 13.52 0.05 16.84
CA CYS A 179 13.08 -1.23 17.35
C CYS A 179 12.39 -2.05 16.26
N ILE A 180 12.56 -3.36 16.33
CA ILE A 180 11.82 -4.35 15.56
C ILE A 180 10.97 -5.14 16.55
N GLY A 181 9.67 -5.16 16.35
CA GLY A 181 8.73 -5.94 17.16
C GLY A 181 7.67 -6.62 16.30
N THR A 182 6.82 -7.36 16.98
CA THR A 182 5.62 -7.96 16.39
C THR A 182 4.39 -7.46 17.11
N ILE A 183 3.29 -7.23 16.39
CA ILE A 183 2.06 -6.68 16.93
C ILE A 183 1.25 -7.79 17.64
N ALA A 184 0.68 -7.47 18.80
CA ALA A 184 -0.23 -8.34 19.53
C ALA A 184 -1.70 -7.95 19.24
N PRO A 185 -2.64 -8.91 19.27
CA PRO A 185 -2.42 -10.35 19.25
C PRO A 185 -1.95 -10.80 17.87
N PRO A 186 -1.24 -11.92 17.78
CA PRO A 186 -0.82 -12.44 16.48
C PRO A 186 -2.03 -12.95 15.66
N ASN A 187 -1.92 -12.84 14.34
CA ASN A 187 -3.02 -13.20 13.41
C ASN A 187 -3.57 -14.62 13.59
N SER A 188 -2.76 -15.54 14.10
CA SER A 188 -3.20 -16.93 14.36
C SER A 188 -4.16 -17.07 15.54
N THR A 189 -4.33 -16.04 16.36
CA THR A 189 -5.14 -16.12 17.60
C THR A 189 -6.37 -15.25 17.58
N THR A 190 -6.53 -14.39 16.56
CA THR A 190 -7.71 -13.52 16.42
C THR A 190 -8.11 -13.34 14.96
N ALA A 191 -9.43 -13.31 14.72
CA ALA A 191 -10.00 -13.03 13.40
C ALA A 191 -10.42 -11.58 13.22
N SER A 192 -10.37 -10.76 14.26
CA SER A 192 -10.75 -9.34 14.24
C SER A 192 -9.55 -8.44 14.51
N ASN A 193 -9.58 -7.21 14.01
CA ASN A 193 -8.60 -6.18 14.35
C ASN A 193 -8.95 -5.60 15.74
N PRO A 194 -8.21 -5.95 16.82
CA PRO A 194 -8.52 -5.44 18.16
C PRO A 194 -8.07 -3.99 18.37
N TRP A 195 -7.40 -3.40 17.40
CA TRP A 195 -6.81 -2.05 17.46
C TRP A 195 -7.61 -1.02 16.65
N GLU A 196 -8.77 -1.42 16.11
CA GLU A 196 -9.64 -0.49 15.39
C GLU A 196 -10.13 0.62 16.33
N GLY A 197 -9.75 1.87 16.00
CA GLY A 197 -10.06 3.04 16.82
C GLY A 197 -9.15 3.26 18.04
N GLU A 198 -8.10 2.48 18.21
CA GLU A 198 -7.12 2.63 19.29
C GLU A 198 -5.91 3.43 18.83
N ASP A 199 -5.44 4.35 19.68
CA ASP A 199 -4.24 5.17 19.42
C ASP A 199 -2.93 4.43 19.73
N THR A 200 -3.00 3.26 20.36
CA THR A 200 -1.85 2.48 20.77
C THR A 200 -1.95 1.03 20.34
N ILE A 201 -0.81 0.45 19.96
CA ILE A 201 -0.70 -0.95 19.54
C ILE A 201 0.27 -1.68 20.48
N ALA A 202 -0.16 -2.81 21.06
CA ALA A 202 0.71 -3.59 21.93
C ALA A 202 1.71 -4.44 21.14
N ILE A 203 2.93 -4.53 21.63
CA ILE A 203 3.96 -5.42 21.11
C ILE A 203 3.77 -6.83 21.70
N PHE A 204 3.94 -7.84 20.86
CA PHE A 204 3.81 -9.24 21.23
C PHE A 204 5.14 -9.84 21.67
N GLN A 205 5.18 -10.44 22.84
CA GLN A 205 6.31 -11.14 23.46
C GLN A 205 7.52 -10.24 23.76
N MET A 206 8.35 -9.93 22.75
CA MET A 206 9.59 -9.18 22.89
C MET A 206 9.82 -8.29 21.67
N PHE A 207 10.70 -7.32 21.82
CA PHE A 207 11.19 -6.53 20.72
C PHE A 207 12.71 -6.36 20.82
N TRP A 208 13.31 -5.99 19.71
CA TRP A 208 14.74 -5.88 19.53
C TRP A 208 15.10 -4.48 19.10
N MET A 209 16.03 -3.86 19.76
CA MET A 209 16.49 -2.51 19.48
C MET A 209 17.89 -2.55 18.86
N PHE A 210 18.10 -1.76 17.82
CA PHE A 210 19.43 -1.51 17.28
C PHE A 210 20.29 -0.81 18.35
N PRO A 211 21.50 -1.31 18.63
CA PRO A 211 22.43 -0.65 19.54
C PRO A 211 22.88 0.69 18.94
N GLY A 212 23.58 1.52 19.74
CA GLY A 212 24.22 2.75 19.26
C GLY A 212 23.77 3.98 20.01
N ASN A 213 24.42 5.11 19.69
CA ASN A 213 24.29 6.38 20.39
C ASN A 213 23.62 7.47 19.54
N GLY A 214 22.90 7.07 18.50
CA GLY A 214 22.13 7.96 17.63
C GLY A 214 22.73 8.17 16.23
N THR A 215 24.01 7.86 16.02
CA THR A 215 24.71 8.06 14.73
C THR A 215 25.70 6.95 14.38
N ASP A 216 25.69 5.84 15.11
CA ASP A 216 26.68 4.77 14.93
C ASP A 216 26.35 3.86 13.74
N HIS A 217 25.08 3.74 13.37
CA HIS A 217 24.62 2.83 12.32
C HIS A 217 23.84 3.57 11.21
N PRO A 218 24.53 4.38 10.36
CA PRO A 218 23.90 5.00 9.21
C PRO A 218 23.56 3.95 8.15
N LEU A 219 22.37 4.05 7.57
CA LEU A 219 21.96 3.33 6.38
C LEU A 219 21.79 4.36 5.25
N ALA A 220 22.65 4.29 4.23
CA ALA A 220 22.60 5.24 3.13
C ALA A 220 21.38 5.03 2.22
N PRO A 221 20.98 6.03 1.42
CA PRO A 221 19.87 5.87 0.48
C PRO A 221 20.07 4.67 -0.45
N GLY A 222 19.05 3.81 -0.53
CA GLY A 222 19.10 2.60 -1.36
C GLY A 222 19.87 1.42 -0.74
N GLU A 223 20.42 1.57 0.47
CA GLU A 223 21.05 0.47 1.18
C GLU A 223 20.07 -0.34 2.01
N SER A 224 20.45 -1.59 2.26
CA SER A 224 19.70 -2.54 3.07
C SER A 224 20.48 -2.97 4.31
N CYS A 225 19.74 -3.21 5.38
CA CYS A 225 20.24 -3.82 6.60
C CYS A 225 19.53 -5.15 6.84
N VAL A 226 20.28 -6.25 6.82
CA VAL A 226 19.76 -7.60 7.11
C VAL A 226 19.92 -7.89 8.59
N VAL A 227 18.81 -8.30 9.23
CA VAL A 227 18.75 -8.71 10.64
C VAL A 227 18.34 -10.18 10.71
N ALA A 228 19.23 -11.04 11.21
CA ALA A 228 18.91 -12.43 11.47
C ALA A 228 18.02 -12.56 12.72
N LEU A 229 16.85 -13.21 12.60
CA LEU A 229 15.85 -13.23 13.65
C LEU A 229 16.08 -14.29 14.72
N GLN A 230 16.80 -15.35 14.42
CA GLN A 230 17.05 -16.46 15.36
C GLN A 230 18.49 -16.93 15.37
N ALA A 231 19.08 -17.23 14.19
CA ALA A 231 20.47 -17.68 14.14
C ALA A 231 21.24 -16.89 13.08
N ALA A 232 22.15 -16.04 13.54
CA ALA A 232 23.07 -15.28 12.69
C ALA A 232 24.34 -16.09 12.46
N VAL A 233 24.21 -17.22 11.75
CA VAL A 233 25.28 -18.19 11.45
C VAL A 233 25.24 -18.64 9.99
N ASP A 234 26.24 -19.39 9.56
CA ASP A 234 26.22 -20.06 8.25
C ASP A 234 25.24 -21.25 8.27
N HIS A 235 24.23 -21.20 7.39
CA HIS A 235 23.22 -22.23 7.22
C HIS A 235 23.51 -23.19 6.04
N SER A 236 24.59 -23.01 5.27
CA SER A 236 24.86 -23.76 4.06
C SER A 236 25.01 -25.28 4.31
N ALA A 237 25.51 -25.67 5.48
CA ALA A 237 25.64 -27.08 5.90
C ALA A 237 24.45 -27.61 6.69
N ARG A 238 23.41 -26.76 6.97
CA ARG A 238 22.29 -27.09 7.86
C ARG A 238 20.94 -27.12 7.16
N ALA A 239 20.79 -26.26 6.14
CA ALA A 239 19.50 -25.97 5.53
C ALA A 239 19.58 -25.86 4.00
N THR A 240 18.45 -26.16 3.34
CA THR A 240 18.33 -26.07 1.88
C THR A 240 18.34 -24.62 1.35
N SER A 241 18.12 -23.63 2.20
CA SER A 241 18.25 -22.21 1.85
C SER A 241 19.69 -21.82 1.50
N GLY A 242 20.68 -22.47 2.10
CA GLY A 242 22.10 -22.12 1.91
C GLY A 242 22.46 -20.70 2.33
N LEU A 243 21.67 -20.07 3.20
CA LEU A 243 21.88 -18.68 3.61
C LEU A 243 23.11 -18.51 4.48
N HIS A 244 23.83 -17.41 4.26
CA HIS A 244 25.03 -17.01 4.98
C HIS A 244 24.73 -15.87 5.96
N LEU A 245 23.91 -16.14 6.99
CA LEU A 245 23.50 -15.14 7.97
C LEU A 245 24.62 -14.78 9.00
N GLU A 246 25.76 -15.45 8.97
CA GLU A 246 26.97 -15.00 9.66
C GLU A 246 27.52 -13.67 9.10
N ARG A 247 26.99 -13.23 7.96
CA ARG A 247 27.26 -11.93 7.33
C ARG A 247 26.13 -10.92 7.52
N ALA A 248 25.11 -11.27 8.30
CA ALA A 248 24.04 -10.34 8.62
C ALA A 248 24.60 -9.11 9.31
N HIS A 249 23.98 -7.96 9.08
CA HIS A 249 24.39 -6.70 9.71
C HIS A 249 24.15 -6.71 11.22
N PHE A 250 23.08 -7.43 11.65
CA PHE A 250 22.73 -7.64 13.05
C PHE A 250 22.10 -9.01 13.26
N GLY A 251 22.15 -9.50 14.51
CA GLY A 251 21.46 -10.70 14.95
C GLY A 251 20.65 -10.47 16.22
N CYS A 252 19.41 -10.98 16.23
CA CYS A 252 18.58 -11.06 17.40
C CYS A 252 19.11 -12.18 18.31
N TYR A 253 19.98 -11.83 19.25
CA TYR A 253 20.60 -12.80 20.17
C TYR A 253 20.57 -12.29 21.60
N ASP A 254 20.10 -13.16 22.50
CA ASP A 254 20.18 -12.96 23.95
C ASP A 254 20.56 -14.29 24.61
N ASP A 255 21.41 -14.27 25.62
CA ASP A 255 21.95 -15.47 26.28
C ASP A 255 20.85 -16.31 26.96
N ILE A 256 19.69 -15.73 27.27
CA ILE A 256 18.53 -16.46 27.82
C ILE A 256 17.75 -17.25 26.77
N LEU A 257 17.91 -16.94 25.48
CA LEU A 257 17.20 -17.59 24.38
C LEU A 257 18.00 -18.77 23.80
N THR A 258 17.83 -19.94 24.39
CA THR A 258 18.67 -21.13 24.15
C THR A 258 18.66 -21.65 22.68
N LYS A 259 17.71 -21.19 21.85
CA LYS A 259 17.65 -21.55 20.43
C LYS A 259 18.19 -20.45 19.52
N HIS A 260 18.66 -19.34 20.08
CA HIS A 260 19.32 -18.32 19.29
C HIS A 260 20.82 -18.58 19.20
N GLU A 261 21.38 -18.34 18.03
CA GLU A 261 22.81 -18.51 17.74
C GLU A 261 23.35 -17.24 17.08
N ILE A 262 24.60 -16.91 17.36
CA ILE A 262 25.28 -15.79 16.72
C ILE A 262 26.73 -16.11 16.42
N ALA A 263 27.18 -15.85 15.20
CA ALA A 263 28.57 -15.97 14.83
C ALA A 263 29.42 -14.83 15.41
N ALA A 264 30.69 -15.11 15.61
CA ALA A 264 31.65 -14.09 16.06
C ALA A 264 31.71 -12.95 15.01
N GLY A 265 31.59 -11.71 15.49
CA GLY A 265 31.63 -10.52 14.63
C GLY A 265 30.29 -10.01 14.14
N VAL A 266 29.19 -10.74 14.26
CA VAL A 266 27.86 -10.19 13.99
C VAL A 266 27.42 -9.33 15.18
N PRO A 267 27.07 -8.04 14.98
CA PRO A 267 26.57 -7.18 16.04
C PRO A 267 25.24 -7.70 16.61
N ARG A 268 25.12 -7.64 17.95
CA ARG A 268 23.90 -8.07 18.64
C ARG A 268 22.89 -6.93 18.72
N MET A 269 21.62 -7.27 18.47
CA MET A 269 20.49 -6.41 18.86
C MET A 269 20.32 -6.47 20.39
N VAL A 270 19.75 -5.42 20.97
CA VAL A 270 19.38 -5.38 22.39
C VAL A 270 17.97 -5.92 22.56
N CYS A 271 17.82 -6.98 23.36
CA CYS A 271 16.52 -7.61 23.63
C CYS A 271 15.79 -6.87 24.76
N TYR A 272 14.52 -6.53 24.52
CA TYR A 272 13.60 -5.99 25.54
C TYR A 272 12.39 -6.90 25.73
N MET A 273 11.88 -6.94 26.96
CA MET A 273 10.77 -7.83 27.36
C MET A 273 11.09 -9.32 27.17
N GLY A 274 12.38 -9.67 27.12
CA GLY A 274 12.84 -11.05 27.06
C GLY A 274 12.53 -11.80 28.35
N GLY A 275 12.63 -13.12 28.31
CA GLY A 275 12.47 -14.00 29.47
C GLY A 275 11.30 -14.98 29.34
N GLN A 276 10.63 -15.00 28.23
CA GLN A 276 9.56 -15.94 27.93
C GLN A 276 9.99 -16.87 26.77
N GLY A 277 10.33 -18.12 27.10
CA GLY A 277 10.62 -19.16 26.11
C GLY A 277 12.06 -19.25 25.61
N SER A 278 12.30 -20.14 24.68
CA SER A 278 13.63 -20.49 24.15
C SER A 278 13.98 -19.77 22.84
N ALA A 279 13.03 -19.12 22.22
CA ALA A 279 13.17 -18.40 20.96
C ALA A 279 12.08 -17.36 20.76
N TRP A 280 12.31 -16.39 19.88
CA TRP A 280 11.27 -15.49 19.39
C TRP A 280 10.33 -16.24 18.44
N GLY A 281 9.07 -16.38 18.82
CA GLY A 281 8.08 -17.28 18.18
C GLY A 281 7.47 -16.75 16.87
N VAL A 282 8.24 -16.09 16.02
CA VAL A 282 7.78 -15.38 14.83
C VAL A 282 6.98 -16.26 13.86
N SER A 283 7.46 -17.46 13.55
CA SER A 283 6.82 -18.32 12.53
C SER A 283 5.57 -19.05 13.02
N VAL A 284 5.43 -19.24 14.33
CA VAL A 284 4.33 -20.03 14.92
C VAL A 284 3.03 -19.25 14.95
N HIS A 285 3.12 -17.93 15.10
CA HIS A 285 2.00 -17.07 15.38
C HIS A 285 1.61 -16.16 14.21
N SER A 286 2.35 -16.19 13.11
CA SER A 286 2.13 -15.33 11.93
C SER A 286 1.89 -13.86 12.30
N PRO A 287 2.74 -13.23 13.13
CA PRO A 287 2.54 -11.87 13.58
C PRO A 287 2.82 -10.86 12.47
N ALA A 288 2.23 -9.68 12.56
CA ALA A 288 2.66 -8.53 11.78
C ALA A 288 3.90 -7.91 12.42
N PHE A 289 4.90 -7.56 11.58
CA PHE A 289 6.11 -6.86 12.04
C PHE A 289 5.91 -5.35 12.03
N VAL A 290 6.59 -4.69 12.96
CA VAL A 290 6.60 -3.24 13.07
C VAL A 290 8.01 -2.73 13.34
N LEU A 291 8.36 -1.60 12.67
CA LEU A 291 9.52 -0.77 13.00
C LEU A 291 9.02 0.44 13.78
N PHE A 292 9.62 0.73 14.92
CA PHE A 292 9.20 1.86 15.74
C PHE A 292 10.38 2.44 16.55
N LYS A 293 10.27 3.70 16.93
CA LYS A 293 11.13 4.30 17.95
C LYS A 293 10.30 4.49 19.21
N PRO A 294 10.77 4.01 20.39
CA PRO A 294 10.03 4.20 21.63
C PRO A 294 10.01 5.69 22.00
N GLU A 295 8.83 6.27 22.15
CA GLU A 295 8.65 7.67 22.55
C GLU A 295 9.10 7.91 24.01
N MET A 296 8.82 6.94 24.88
CA MET A 296 9.35 6.89 26.24
C MET A 296 10.60 6.02 26.24
N GLY A 297 11.62 6.41 27.02
CA GLY A 297 12.84 5.61 27.11
C GLY A 297 12.54 4.12 27.34
N VAL A 298 13.33 3.23 26.73
CA VAL A 298 13.14 1.76 26.74
C VAL A 298 12.94 1.13 28.14
N THR A 299 13.33 1.81 29.20
CA THR A 299 13.07 1.40 30.60
C THR A 299 11.58 1.38 30.94
N ALA A 300 10.71 2.08 30.21
CA ALA A 300 9.27 2.05 30.41
C ALA A 300 8.62 0.76 29.86
N TYR A 301 9.36 -0.01 29.06
CA TYR A 301 8.91 -1.26 28.43
C TYR A 301 9.47 -2.52 29.11
N ARG A 302 10.03 -2.40 30.30
CA ARG A 302 10.57 -3.52 31.12
C ARG A 302 9.58 -4.02 32.12
#